data_bf9e2ba7cebaab61a5cc46eb7cfc83ca
#
_entry.id   bf9e2ba7cebaab61a5cc46eb7cfc83ca
#
_cell.length_a   1.000
_cell.length_b   1.000
_cell.length_c   1.000
_cell.angle_alpha   90.00
_cell.angle_beta   90.00
_cell.angle_gamma   90.00
#
_symmetry.space_group_name_H-M   'P 1'
#
loop_
_entity.id
_entity.type
_entity.pdbx_description
1 polymer ?
#
loop_
_entity_poly.entity_id
_entity_poly.type
_entity_poly.pdbx_seq_one_letter_code
_entity_poly.pdbx_strand_id
1 'polypeptide(L)'
;MNELKAIIEDAFENRDSISPSSAPDEVRDAVAQAIDLLNTGKARVAEKIAGEWVVHQWLKKAVLLFFRLHNNDVIEGAESKFYDKVPLKYTNYTAEQFAADGARIVPPAAVRTGTFVGKNAVVMPSYVNIGAFVDEGTMVDTWATVGS
;
A
#
# COMPACT_ATOMS: atom_id res chain seq x y z
N MET A 1 6.49 -5.11 16.53
CA MET A 1 6.78 -5.66 15.19
C MET A 1 6.85 -7.18 15.14
N ASN A 2 7.52 -7.86 16.06
CA ASN A 2 7.60 -9.33 16.04
C ASN A 2 6.25 -10.03 16.22
N GLU A 3 5.40 -9.53 17.11
CA GLU A 3 4.05 -10.04 17.33
C GLU A 3 3.18 -9.86 16.08
N LEU A 4 3.19 -8.65 15.51
CA LEU A 4 2.48 -8.35 14.27
C LEU A 4 2.88 -9.28 13.12
N LYS A 5 4.18 -9.53 12.97
CA LYS A 5 4.72 -10.46 11.99
C LYS A 5 4.19 -11.88 12.22
N ALA A 6 4.19 -12.36 13.47
CA ALA A 6 3.72 -13.71 13.80
C ALA A 6 2.24 -13.90 13.43
N ILE A 7 1.37 -12.92 13.76
CA ILE A 7 -0.06 -12.96 13.40
C ILE A 7 -0.24 -13.02 11.87
N ILE A 8 0.49 -12.19 11.14
CA ILE A 8 0.42 -12.16 9.66
C ILE A 8 0.88 -13.48 9.04
N GLU A 9 1.98 -14.05 9.55
CA GLU A 9 2.52 -15.31 9.04
C GLU A 9 1.56 -16.47 9.31
N ASP A 10 1.02 -16.59 10.52
CA ASP A 10 0.03 -17.62 10.87
C ASP A 10 -1.25 -17.48 10.04
N ALA A 11 -1.79 -16.26 9.94
CA ALA A 11 -2.97 -15.99 9.11
C ALA A 11 -2.73 -16.33 7.63
N PHE A 12 -1.53 -16.10 7.12
CA PHE A 12 -1.21 -16.42 5.73
C PHE A 12 -1.15 -17.93 5.47
N GLU A 13 -0.63 -18.71 6.41
CA GLU A 13 -0.64 -20.19 6.29
C GLU A 13 -2.08 -20.74 6.32
N ASN A 14 -2.99 -20.11 7.08
CA ASN A 14 -4.40 -20.48 7.19
C ASN A 14 -5.32 -19.67 6.25
N ARG A 15 -4.78 -19.02 5.24
CA ARG A 15 -5.49 -18.04 4.39
C ARG A 15 -6.71 -18.59 3.65
N ASP A 16 -6.80 -19.90 3.43
CA ASP A 16 -7.94 -20.49 2.72
C ASP A 16 -9.24 -20.43 3.55
N SER A 17 -9.13 -20.31 4.87
CA SER A 17 -10.26 -20.09 5.79
C SER A 17 -10.60 -18.61 5.98
N ILE A 18 -9.78 -17.67 5.47
CA ILE A 18 -9.93 -16.24 5.64
C ILE A 18 -10.69 -15.62 4.46
N SER A 19 -11.75 -14.90 4.79
CA SER A 19 -12.59 -14.15 3.84
C SER A 19 -13.06 -12.83 4.48
N PRO A 20 -13.70 -11.93 3.72
CA PRO A 20 -14.27 -10.71 4.28
C PRO A 20 -15.30 -10.94 5.40
N SER A 21 -15.95 -12.12 5.44
CA SER A 21 -16.96 -12.45 6.45
C SER A 21 -16.46 -13.35 7.57
N SER A 22 -15.34 -14.07 7.39
CA SER A 22 -14.87 -15.09 8.33
C SER A 22 -13.57 -14.74 9.06
N ALA A 23 -12.88 -13.68 8.63
CA ALA A 23 -11.60 -13.31 9.22
C ALA A 23 -11.76 -12.87 10.69
N PRO A 24 -10.90 -13.36 11.61
CA PRO A 24 -10.85 -12.84 12.98
C PRO A 24 -10.48 -11.35 13.02
N ASP A 25 -11.00 -10.63 14.01
CA ASP A 25 -10.70 -9.20 14.18
C ASP A 25 -9.21 -8.94 14.38
N GLU A 26 -8.53 -9.80 15.13
CA GLU A 26 -7.07 -9.74 15.32
C GLU A 26 -6.30 -9.75 13.99
N VAL A 27 -6.72 -10.58 13.04
CA VAL A 27 -6.11 -10.65 11.69
C VAL A 27 -6.40 -9.38 10.90
N ARG A 28 -7.62 -8.85 10.98
CA ARG A 28 -7.99 -7.58 10.32
C ARG A 28 -7.14 -6.44 10.83
N ASP A 29 -7.03 -6.32 12.16
CA ASP A 29 -6.25 -5.27 12.82
C ASP A 29 -4.76 -5.40 12.48
N ALA A 30 -4.22 -6.61 12.48
CA ALA A 30 -2.83 -6.86 12.12
C ALA A 30 -2.54 -6.48 10.66
N VAL A 31 -3.41 -6.86 9.73
CA VAL A 31 -3.27 -6.47 8.31
C VAL A 31 -3.38 -4.95 8.16
N ALA A 32 -4.36 -4.32 8.79
CA ALA A 32 -4.52 -2.86 8.75
C ALA A 32 -3.27 -2.12 9.26
N GLN A 33 -2.70 -2.56 10.39
CA GLN A 33 -1.46 -2.01 10.93
C GLN A 33 -0.27 -2.21 9.98
N ALA A 34 -0.13 -3.39 9.36
CA ALA A 34 0.94 -3.64 8.39
C ALA A 34 0.82 -2.74 7.15
N ILE A 35 -0.39 -2.54 6.65
CA ILE A 35 -0.65 -1.63 5.52
C ILE A 35 -0.36 -0.18 5.91
N ASP A 36 -0.70 0.25 7.14
CA ASP A 36 -0.36 1.60 7.63
C ASP A 36 1.16 1.81 7.72
N LEU A 37 1.91 0.82 8.21
CA LEU A 37 3.37 0.88 8.24
C LEU A 37 3.97 1.06 6.83
N LEU A 38 3.43 0.35 5.83
CA LEU A 38 3.82 0.51 4.43
C LEU A 38 3.42 1.90 3.89
N ASN A 39 2.18 2.32 4.14
CA ASN A 39 1.61 3.59 3.67
C ASN A 39 2.34 4.82 4.20
N THR A 40 2.88 4.72 5.41
CA THR A 40 3.63 5.79 6.10
C THR A 40 5.15 5.69 5.92
N GLY A 41 5.64 4.67 5.21
CA GLY A 41 7.08 4.44 5.01
C GLY A 41 7.83 3.95 6.24
N LYS A 42 7.14 3.61 7.32
CA LYS A 42 7.74 3.06 8.56
C LYS A 42 8.21 1.62 8.39
N ALA A 43 7.71 0.92 7.39
CA ALA A 43 8.17 -0.37 6.96
C ALA A 43 8.25 -0.43 5.43
N ARG A 44 9.05 -1.34 4.91
CA ARG A 44 9.33 -1.48 3.50
C ARG A 44 9.40 -2.96 3.13
N VAL A 45 8.78 -3.37 2.00
CA VAL A 45 8.80 -4.78 1.55
C VAL A 45 10.23 -5.22 1.24
N ALA A 46 11.01 -4.35 0.62
CA ALA A 46 12.43 -4.58 0.40
C ALA A 46 13.23 -3.33 0.76
N GLU A 47 14.30 -3.49 1.51
CA GLU A 47 15.18 -2.41 1.91
C GLU A 47 16.64 -2.81 1.90
N LYS A 48 17.53 -1.81 1.84
CA LYS A 48 18.98 -2.03 1.84
C LYS A 48 19.51 -1.92 3.27
N ILE A 49 19.99 -3.04 3.83
CA ILE A 49 20.58 -3.08 5.17
C ILE A 49 22.05 -3.46 5.03
N ALA A 50 22.96 -2.64 5.55
CA ALA A 50 24.40 -2.84 5.47
C ALA A 50 24.93 -3.12 4.01
N GLY A 51 24.27 -2.52 3.02
CA GLY A 51 24.63 -2.69 1.62
C GLY A 51 23.94 -3.82 0.87
N GLU A 52 23.28 -4.73 1.57
CA GLU A 52 22.58 -5.89 1.00
C GLU A 52 21.07 -5.68 0.97
N TRP A 53 20.41 -6.19 -0.07
CA TRP A 53 18.96 -6.16 -0.16
C TRP A 53 18.32 -7.21 0.75
N VAL A 54 17.46 -6.77 1.65
CA VAL A 54 16.66 -7.63 2.54
C VAL A 54 15.19 -7.51 2.15
N VAL A 55 14.54 -8.67 1.97
CA VAL A 55 13.11 -8.74 1.65
C VAL A 55 12.32 -9.18 2.87
N HIS A 56 11.39 -8.35 3.29
CA HIS A 56 10.46 -8.61 4.40
C HIS A 56 9.21 -9.33 3.89
N GLN A 57 9.32 -10.63 3.65
CA GLN A 57 8.25 -11.48 3.09
C GLN A 57 6.92 -11.34 3.83
N TRP A 58 6.94 -11.15 5.16
CA TRP A 58 5.72 -11.01 5.96
C TRP A 58 4.88 -9.79 5.56
N LEU A 59 5.51 -8.69 5.12
CA LEU A 59 4.81 -7.51 4.62
C LEU A 59 4.12 -7.81 3.28
N LYS A 60 4.74 -8.61 2.43
CA LYS A 60 4.09 -9.09 1.20
C LYS A 60 2.92 -10.02 1.49
N LYS A 61 3.04 -10.90 2.51
CA LYS A 61 1.94 -11.73 3.01
C LYS A 61 0.78 -10.85 3.52
N ALA A 62 1.06 -9.75 4.24
CA ALA A 62 0.04 -8.80 4.68
C ALA A 62 -0.70 -8.15 3.49
N VAL A 63 0.02 -7.75 2.44
CA VAL A 63 -0.59 -7.23 1.20
C VAL A 63 -1.52 -8.28 0.56
N LEU A 64 -1.11 -9.52 0.49
CA LEU A 64 -1.93 -10.60 -0.07
C LEU A 64 -3.17 -10.91 0.80
N LEU A 65 -3.03 -10.86 2.12
CA LEU A 65 -4.16 -10.96 3.04
C LEU A 65 -5.13 -9.80 2.90
N PHE A 66 -4.65 -8.58 2.68
CA PHE A 66 -5.51 -7.42 2.45
C PHE A 66 -6.52 -7.68 1.32
N PHE A 67 -6.08 -8.26 0.19
CA PHE A 67 -6.98 -8.61 -0.90
C PHE A 67 -8.04 -9.66 -0.50
N ARG A 68 -7.73 -10.57 0.41
CA ARG A 68 -8.68 -11.57 0.92
C ARG A 68 -9.71 -10.97 1.90
N LEU A 69 -9.33 -9.92 2.62
CA LEU A 69 -10.15 -9.28 3.64
C LEU A 69 -11.19 -8.29 3.08
N HIS A 70 -11.06 -7.91 1.81
CA HIS A 70 -11.90 -6.89 1.20
C HIS A 70 -12.65 -7.41 -0.01
N ASN A 71 -13.93 -7.01 -0.14
CA ASN A 71 -14.71 -7.18 -1.36
C ASN A 71 -14.40 -6.02 -2.33
N ASN A 72 -14.72 -6.24 -3.61
CA ASN A 72 -14.75 -5.13 -4.55
C ASN A 72 -15.89 -4.15 -4.18
N ASP A 73 -15.60 -2.88 -4.33
CA ASP A 73 -16.58 -1.80 -4.14
C ASP A 73 -16.40 -0.74 -5.23
N VAL A 74 -17.38 0.12 -5.39
CA VAL A 74 -17.32 1.22 -6.36
C VAL A 74 -16.40 2.31 -5.85
N ILE A 75 -15.39 2.65 -6.65
CA ILE A 75 -14.49 3.77 -6.40
C ILE A 75 -14.83 4.88 -7.40
N GLU A 76 -15.24 6.04 -6.88
CA GLU A 76 -15.54 7.21 -7.70
C GLU A 76 -14.24 7.84 -8.21
N GLY A 77 -14.18 8.10 -9.50
CA GLY A 77 -13.08 8.82 -10.14
C GLY A 77 -13.58 10.03 -10.91
N ALA A 78 -12.69 10.91 -11.33
CA ALA A 78 -13.04 12.15 -12.02
C ALA A 78 -13.68 11.91 -13.40
N GLU A 79 -13.26 10.87 -14.10
CA GLU A 79 -13.69 10.59 -15.48
C GLU A 79 -14.46 9.28 -15.62
N SER A 80 -14.30 8.35 -14.67
CA SER A 80 -15.00 7.07 -14.67
C SER A 80 -15.08 6.50 -13.27
N LYS A 81 -15.91 5.47 -13.10
CA LYS A 81 -15.98 4.66 -11.89
C LYS A 81 -15.10 3.43 -12.04
N PHE A 82 -14.58 2.95 -10.92
CA PHE A 82 -13.83 1.71 -10.84
C PHE A 82 -14.54 0.72 -9.92
N TYR A 83 -14.21 -0.54 -10.01
CA TYR A 83 -14.74 -1.60 -9.17
C TYR A 83 -13.58 -2.44 -8.63
N ASP A 84 -13.08 -2.10 -7.46
CA ASP A 84 -11.86 -2.69 -6.88
C ASP A 84 -11.93 -2.73 -5.35
N LYS A 85 -11.04 -3.46 -4.75
CA LYS A 85 -10.97 -3.66 -3.30
C LYS A 85 -9.88 -2.83 -2.62
N VAL A 86 -8.98 -2.20 -3.37
CA VAL A 86 -7.91 -1.35 -2.81
C VAL A 86 -8.23 0.11 -3.08
N PRO A 87 -8.50 0.93 -2.03
CA PRO A 87 -8.72 2.35 -2.20
C PRO A 87 -7.50 3.07 -2.77
N LEU A 88 -7.72 4.20 -3.43
CA LEU A 88 -6.63 5.09 -3.83
C LEU A 88 -6.20 5.97 -2.65
N LYS A 89 -4.88 6.14 -2.50
CA LYS A 89 -4.25 6.84 -1.38
C LYS A 89 -4.75 8.28 -1.19
N TYR A 90 -4.93 8.99 -2.30
CA TYR A 90 -5.18 10.43 -2.26
C TYR A 90 -6.66 10.84 -2.39
N THR A 91 -7.60 9.88 -2.40
CA THR A 91 -9.04 10.15 -2.61
C THR A 91 -9.60 11.23 -1.67
N ASN A 92 -9.18 11.23 -0.41
CA ASN A 92 -9.69 12.15 0.62
C ASN A 92 -8.63 13.15 1.12
N TYR A 93 -7.54 13.34 0.40
CA TYR A 93 -6.48 14.28 0.80
C TYR A 93 -6.95 15.72 0.70
N THR A 94 -6.63 16.50 1.72
CA THR A 94 -6.77 17.96 1.72
C THR A 94 -5.52 18.63 1.14
N ALA A 95 -5.64 19.90 0.79
CA ALA A 95 -4.50 20.70 0.33
C ALA A 95 -3.35 20.72 1.35
N GLU A 96 -3.69 20.77 2.65
CA GLU A 96 -2.73 20.77 3.75
C GLU A 96 -1.99 19.43 3.83
N GLN A 97 -2.68 18.32 3.61
CA GLN A 97 -2.06 16.99 3.60
C GLN A 97 -1.11 16.82 2.41
N PHE A 98 -1.49 17.28 1.20
CA PHE A 98 -0.58 17.30 0.06
C PHE A 98 0.65 18.17 0.31
N ALA A 99 0.47 19.36 0.91
CA ALA A 99 1.57 20.25 1.25
C ALA A 99 2.52 19.62 2.29
N ALA A 100 1.98 18.92 3.27
CA ALA A 100 2.76 18.23 4.31
C ALA A 100 3.57 17.06 3.74
N ASP A 101 2.97 16.24 2.89
CA ASP A 101 3.65 15.11 2.21
C ASP A 101 4.69 15.61 1.20
N GLY A 102 4.44 16.77 0.57
CA GLY A 102 5.38 17.44 -0.32
C GLY A 102 5.64 16.73 -1.64
N ALA A 103 4.83 15.76 -2.03
CA ALA A 103 4.90 15.08 -3.31
C ALA A 103 3.96 15.72 -4.34
N ARG A 104 4.34 15.68 -5.62
CA ARG A 104 3.50 16.11 -6.75
C ARG A 104 2.86 14.91 -7.42
N ILE A 105 1.54 14.85 -7.42
CA ILE A 105 0.77 13.76 -8.02
C ILE A 105 0.06 14.29 -9.26
N VAL A 106 0.47 13.80 -10.43
CA VAL A 106 -0.02 14.29 -11.72
C VAL A 106 -1.18 13.41 -12.19
N PRO A 107 -2.35 13.99 -12.53
CA PRO A 107 -3.46 13.18 -13.02
C PRO A 107 -3.15 12.57 -14.42
N PRO A 108 -3.60 11.36 -14.76
CA PRO A 108 -4.38 10.46 -13.91
C PRO A 108 -3.54 9.37 -13.19
N ALA A 109 -2.52 9.73 -12.44
CA ALA A 109 -1.75 8.77 -11.67
C ALA A 109 -2.64 7.96 -10.71
N ALA A 110 -2.50 6.64 -10.71
CA ALA A 110 -3.17 5.74 -9.79
C ALA A 110 -2.19 5.30 -8.69
N VAL A 111 -2.37 5.81 -7.48
CA VAL A 111 -1.56 5.46 -6.30
C VAL A 111 -2.46 4.75 -5.30
N ARG A 112 -2.22 3.46 -5.07
CA ARG A 112 -3.01 2.66 -4.14
C ARG A 112 -2.65 2.97 -2.68
N THR A 113 -3.61 2.88 -1.78
CA THR A 113 -3.37 2.88 -0.33
C THR A 113 -2.35 1.78 0.03
N GLY A 114 -1.51 2.03 1.03
CA GLY A 114 -0.38 1.13 1.38
C GLY A 114 0.89 1.40 0.56
N THR A 115 0.91 2.47 -0.22
CA THR A 115 2.08 2.98 -0.93
C THR A 115 2.73 4.11 -0.13
N PHE A 116 4.04 4.12 0.01
CA PHE A 116 4.77 5.29 0.46
C PHE A 116 5.26 6.11 -0.73
N VAL A 117 5.04 7.44 -0.66
CA VAL A 117 5.59 8.40 -1.62
C VAL A 117 6.32 9.48 -0.83
N GLY A 118 7.61 9.57 -1.04
CA GLY A 118 8.50 10.47 -0.33
C GLY A 118 8.37 11.94 -0.76
N LYS A 119 8.88 12.83 0.08
CA LYS A 119 8.87 14.27 -0.14
C LYS A 119 9.62 14.63 -1.44
N ASN A 120 9.15 15.64 -2.15
CA ASN A 120 9.70 16.07 -3.43
C ASN A 120 9.66 15.02 -4.56
N ALA A 121 9.01 13.88 -4.36
CA ALA A 121 8.75 12.95 -5.45
C ALA A 121 7.75 13.54 -6.44
N VAL A 122 7.90 13.17 -7.71
CA VAL A 122 6.95 13.50 -8.77
C VAL A 122 6.40 12.20 -9.33
N VAL A 123 5.10 12.00 -9.20
CA VAL A 123 4.41 10.83 -9.76
C VAL A 123 3.62 11.31 -10.97
N MET A 124 4.17 11.06 -12.16
CA MET A 124 3.49 11.27 -13.43
C MET A 124 2.34 10.26 -13.59
N PRO A 125 1.44 10.40 -14.57
CA PRO A 125 0.42 9.39 -14.87
C PRO A 125 1.04 8.00 -14.96
N SER A 126 0.81 7.18 -13.96
CA SER A 126 1.51 5.91 -13.72
C SER A 126 0.70 5.05 -12.77
N TYR A 127 1.12 3.82 -12.54
CA TYR A 127 0.48 2.93 -11.58
C TYR A 127 1.45 2.58 -10.44
N VAL A 128 1.10 3.01 -9.21
CA VAL A 128 1.89 2.74 -8.02
C VAL A 128 1.10 1.81 -7.11
N ASN A 129 1.57 0.58 -6.97
CA ASN A 129 0.80 -0.50 -6.34
C ASN A 129 0.92 -0.49 -4.81
N ILE A 130 -0.05 -1.11 -4.13
CA ILE A 130 0.01 -1.35 -2.69
C ILE A 130 1.31 -2.06 -2.31
N GLY A 131 2.00 -1.56 -1.28
CA GLY A 131 3.31 -2.06 -0.83
C GLY A 131 4.50 -1.43 -1.56
N ALA A 132 4.30 -0.61 -2.59
CA ALA A 132 5.37 0.10 -3.26
C ALA A 132 5.96 1.21 -2.38
N PHE A 133 7.24 1.47 -2.59
CA PHE A 133 7.97 2.53 -1.91
C PHE A 133 8.65 3.42 -2.95
N VAL A 134 8.20 4.66 -3.04
CA VAL A 134 8.77 5.71 -3.88
C VAL A 134 9.54 6.66 -2.97
N ASP A 135 10.85 6.64 -3.04
CA ASP A 135 11.71 7.41 -2.15
C ASP A 135 11.70 8.91 -2.47
N GLU A 136 12.25 9.71 -1.55
CA GLU A 136 12.35 11.17 -1.68
C GLU A 136 13.01 11.59 -2.99
N GLY A 137 12.46 12.62 -3.64
CA GLY A 137 13.02 13.19 -4.87
C GLY A 137 12.91 12.31 -6.12
N THR A 138 12.23 11.16 -6.04
CA THR A 138 12.09 10.23 -7.16
C THR A 138 11.11 10.76 -8.21
N MET A 139 11.45 10.61 -9.49
CA MET A 139 10.52 10.76 -10.61
C MET A 139 9.99 9.38 -11.03
N VAL A 140 8.68 9.19 -10.88
CA VAL A 140 7.97 8.06 -11.52
C VAL A 140 7.41 8.56 -12.84
N ASP A 141 8.00 8.10 -13.94
CA ASP A 141 7.67 8.64 -15.26
C ASP A 141 6.35 8.10 -15.82
N THR A 142 5.91 8.72 -16.91
CA THR A 142 4.61 8.45 -17.55
C THR A 142 4.48 6.98 -17.95
N TRP A 143 3.37 6.37 -17.52
CA TRP A 143 3.01 4.96 -17.71
C TRP A 143 4.00 3.95 -17.13
N ALA A 144 4.87 4.37 -16.22
CA ALA A 144 5.66 3.45 -15.41
C ALA A 144 4.79 2.72 -14.38
N THR A 145 5.27 1.58 -13.91
CA THR A 145 4.66 0.82 -12.80
C THR A 145 5.68 0.64 -11.70
N VAL A 146 5.26 0.92 -10.46
CA VAL A 146 6.04 0.61 -9.26
C VAL A 146 5.29 -0.47 -8.48
N GLY A 147 5.91 -1.64 -8.36
CA GLY A 147 5.37 -2.78 -7.61
C GLY A 147 5.92 -2.87 -6.19
N SER A 148 5.42 -3.84 -5.45
CA SER A 148 5.88 -4.19 -4.09
C SER A 148 6.71 -5.46 -4.09
#